data_7ccc82da4877c61a686d0677e23d0809
#
_entry.id   7ccc82da4877c61a686d0677e23d0809
#
_cell.length_a   1.000
_cell.length_b   1.000
_cell.length_c   1.000
_cell.angle_alpha   90.00
_cell.angle_beta   90.00
_cell.angle_gamma   90.00
#
_symmetry.space_group_name_H-M   'P 1'
#
loop_
_entity.id
_entity.type
_entity.pdbx_description
1 polymer ?
#
loop_
_entity_poly.entity_id
_entity_poly.type
_entity_poly.pdbx_seq_one_letter_code
_entity_poly.pdbx_strand_id
1 'polypeptide(L)'
;MPESRRVTQVVTPPEPVVEGAGVHLGRSIGTRRLDHLDPFLLLDHFESAEPADYRAGFPYHPHRGIETITIVRNGEVRHRDSLGHHGSIGAGDIQWMTSGSGILHEEMP
;
A
#
# COMPACT_ATOMS: atom_id res chain seq x y z
N MET A 1 28.20 24.13 -5.32
CA MET A 1 27.14 23.56 -6.19
C MET A 1 26.57 22.33 -5.50
N PRO A 2 25.28 22.28 -5.31
CA PRO A 2 24.67 21.06 -4.76
C PRO A 2 24.88 19.90 -5.75
N GLU A 3 25.28 18.75 -5.24
CA GLU A 3 25.39 17.55 -6.05
C GLU A 3 24.00 17.16 -6.58
N SER A 4 23.89 16.93 -7.87
CA SER A 4 22.64 16.43 -8.46
C SER A 4 22.49 14.94 -8.14
N ARG A 5 21.33 14.55 -7.64
CA ARG A 5 21.00 13.13 -7.46
C ARG A 5 20.77 12.50 -8.83
N ARG A 6 21.40 11.35 -9.04
CA ARG A 6 21.21 10.58 -10.27
C ARG A 6 20.24 9.44 -10.03
N VAL A 7 19.45 9.13 -11.04
CA VAL A 7 18.72 7.85 -11.06
C VAL A 7 19.73 6.76 -11.37
N THR A 8 19.88 5.82 -10.46
CA THR A 8 20.84 4.71 -10.61
C THR A 8 20.16 3.42 -11.06
N GLN A 9 18.85 3.30 -10.82
CA GLN A 9 18.07 2.11 -11.17
C GLN A 9 16.61 2.49 -11.43
N VAL A 10 16.03 1.86 -12.43
CA VAL A 10 14.58 1.92 -12.69
C VAL A 10 14.05 0.50 -12.67
N VAL A 11 13.06 0.25 -11.80
CA VAL A 11 12.40 -1.06 -11.69
C VAL A 11 11.04 -0.97 -12.36
N THR A 12 10.94 -1.51 -13.56
CA THR A 12 9.71 -1.48 -14.36
C THR A 12 9.66 -2.69 -15.32
N PRO A 13 8.49 -3.23 -15.64
CA PRO A 13 7.19 -2.95 -15.03
C PRO A 13 7.12 -3.44 -13.59
N PRO A 14 6.15 -2.98 -12.79
CA PRO A 14 5.85 -3.57 -11.48
C PRO A 14 5.47 -5.05 -11.65
N GLU A 15 5.80 -5.86 -10.67
CA GLU A 15 5.43 -7.28 -10.66
C GLU A 15 3.93 -7.42 -10.35
N PRO A 16 3.13 -8.11 -11.19
CA PRO A 16 1.74 -8.36 -10.88
C PRO A 16 1.59 -9.33 -9.72
N VAL A 17 0.78 -8.96 -8.74
CA VAL A 17 0.52 -9.73 -7.53
C VAL A 17 -0.97 -9.63 -7.21
N VAL A 18 -1.52 -10.67 -6.60
CA VAL A 18 -2.88 -10.68 -6.04
C VAL A 18 -2.77 -10.77 -4.52
N GLU A 19 -3.31 -9.79 -3.83
CA GLU A 19 -3.28 -9.69 -2.37
C GLU A 19 -4.66 -9.44 -1.79
N GLY A 20 -4.76 -9.45 -0.47
CA GLY A 20 -6.04 -9.29 0.21
C GLY A 20 -7.02 -10.37 -0.18
N ALA A 21 -8.27 -10.02 -0.41
CA ALA A 21 -9.31 -10.93 -0.83
C ALA A 21 -9.47 -11.02 -2.36
N GLY A 22 -8.46 -10.60 -3.10
CA GLY A 22 -8.45 -10.66 -4.57
C GLY A 22 -8.15 -9.33 -5.25
N VAL A 23 -7.33 -8.48 -4.62
CA VAL A 23 -6.88 -7.21 -5.21
C VAL A 23 -5.71 -7.46 -6.15
N HIS A 24 -5.88 -7.10 -7.40
CA HIS A 24 -4.82 -7.14 -8.41
C HIS A 24 -3.98 -5.86 -8.32
N LEU A 25 -2.70 -6.01 -8.05
CA LEU A 25 -1.80 -4.88 -7.87
C LEU A 25 -0.45 -5.11 -8.57
N GLY A 26 0.31 -4.03 -8.70
CA GLY A 26 1.70 -4.06 -9.15
C GLY A 26 2.62 -3.80 -7.97
N ARG A 27 3.60 -4.67 -7.77
CA ARG A 27 4.58 -4.56 -6.70
C ARG A 27 5.93 -4.13 -7.24
N SER A 28 6.47 -3.05 -6.69
CA SER A 28 7.76 -2.49 -7.11
C SER A 28 8.88 -2.77 -6.11
N ILE A 29 8.59 -2.79 -4.82
CA ILE A 29 9.50 -3.16 -3.73
C ILE A 29 8.90 -4.34 -2.98
N GLY A 30 9.72 -5.29 -2.56
CA GLY A 30 9.28 -6.56 -1.97
C GLY A 30 9.16 -7.67 -3.03
N THR A 31 10.02 -7.64 -4.03
CA THR A 31 10.09 -8.61 -5.13
C THR A 31 11.49 -9.21 -5.20
N ARG A 32 11.69 -10.21 -6.07
CA ARG A 32 13.03 -10.75 -6.32
C ARG A 32 13.97 -9.73 -6.96
N ARG A 33 13.44 -8.79 -7.72
CA ARG A 33 14.22 -7.75 -8.40
C ARG A 33 14.67 -6.67 -7.43
N LEU A 34 13.86 -6.39 -6.41
CA LEU A 34 14.15 -5.40 -5.37
C LEU A 34 13.46 -5.86 -4.09
N ASP A 35 14.18 -6.62 -3.28
CA ASP A 35 13.65 -7.22 -2.06
C ASP A 35 13.21 -6.16 -1.03
N HIS A 36 14.03 -5.14 -0.84
CA HIS A 36 13.72 -3.98 -0.01
C HIS A 36 14.54 -2.78 -0.45
N LEU A 37 14.14 -1.60 -0.02
CA LEU A 37 14.90 -0.36 -0.22
C LEU A 37 14.74 0.50 1.04
N ASP A 38 15.71 0.40 1.94
CA ASP A 38 15.64 1.04 3.26
C ASP A 38 15.19 2.50 3.20
N PRO A 39 14.14 2.89 3.95
CA PRO A 39 13.42 2.13 4.96
C PRO A 39 12.20 1.33 4.45
N PHE A 40 12.04 1.19 3.14
CA PHE A 40 10.85 0.59 2.54
C PHE A 40 10.99 -0.93 2.39
N LEU A 41 10.00 -1.65 2.90
CA LEU A 41 9.89 -3.09 2.77
C LEU A 41 8.98 -3.51 1.61
N LEU A 42 8.01 -2.66 1.28
CA LEU A 42 6.99 -2.97 0.30
C LEU A 42 6.49 -1.68 -0.36
N LEU A 43 6.30 -1.73 -1.67
CA LEU A 43 5.59 -0.70 -2.41
C LEU A 43 4.65 -1.35 -3.41
N ASP A 44 3.36 -1.18 -3.16
CA ASP A 44 2.28 -1.69 -3.98
C ASP A 44 1.49 -0.54 -4.59
N HIS A 45 1.04 -0.75 -5.82
CA HIS A 45 0.16 0.16 -6.52
C HIS A 45 -0.98 -0.64 -7.15
N PHE A 46 -2.22 -0.22 -6.94
CA PHE A 46 -3.35 -0.78 -7.67
C PHE A 46 -4.22 0.33 -8.27
N GLU A 47 -4.64 0.07 -9.46
CA GLU A 47 -5.46 0.97 -10.27
C GLU A 47 -6.15 0.15 -11.34
N SER A 48 -7.46 0.33 -11.50
CA SER A 48 -8.20 -0.32 -12.57
C SER A 48 -9.50 0.43 -12.85
N ALA A 49 -9.90 0.46 -14.12
CA ALA A 49 -11.23 0.87 -14.51
C ALA A 49 -12.29 -0.21 -14.21
N GLU A 50 -11.84 -1.45 -13.91
CA GLU A 50 -12.70 -2.57 -13.60
C GLU A 50 -12.78 -2.80 -12.09
N PRO A 51 -13.92 -2.51 -11.43
CA PRO A 51 -14.07 -2.65 -9.99
C PRO A 51 -13.79 -4.06 -9.46
N ALA A 52 -13.99 -5.10 -10.27
CA ALA A 52 -13.71 -6.47 -9.87
C ALA A 52 -12.25 -6.71 -9.52
N ASP A 53 -11.32 -5.88 -10.01
CA ASP A 53 -9.88 -6.00 -9.75
C ASP A 53 -9.50 -5.56 -8.32
N TYR A 54 -10.33 -4.78 -7.63
CA TYR A 54 -9.98 -4.24 -6.31
C TYR A 54 -11.11 -4.27 -5.28
N ARG A 55 -12.36 -4.47 -5.69
CA ARG A 55 -13.53 -4.36 -4.80
C ARG A 55 -13.48 -5.27 -3.57
N ALA A 56 -12.88 -6.45 -3.71
CA ALA A 56 -12.78 -7.39 -2.60
C ALA A 56 -11.95 -6.85 -1.43
N GLY A 57 -11.02 -5.93 -1.72
CA GLY A 57 -10.27 -5.18 -0.72
C GLY A 57 -9.33 -6.02 0.13
N PHE A 58 -8.93 -5.42 1.23
CA PHE A 58 -8.05 -6.02 2.23
C PHE A 58 -8.82 -6.17 3.54
N PRO A 59 -9.53 -7.31 3.74
CA PRO A 59 -10.22 -7.59 5.00
C PRO A 59 -9.26 -7.61 6.19
N TYR A 60 -9.77 -7.62 7.41
CA TYR A 60 -8.96 -7.57 8.63
C TYR A 60 -7.75 -8.47 8.58
N HIS A 61 -6.59 -7.88 8.74
CA HIS A 61 -5.29 -8.54 8.78
C HIS A 61 -4.36 -7.83 9.78
N PRO A 62 -3.37 -8.55 10.36
CA PRO A 62 -2.49 -7.99 11.38
C PRO A 62 -1.26 -7.33 10.81
N HIS A 63 -0.79 -6.29 11.51
CA HIS A 63 0.55 -5.73 11.35
C HIS A 63 1.20 -5.55 12.72
N ARG A 64 2.50 -5.67 12.78
CA ARG A 64 3.30 -5.42 13.98
C ARG A 64 4.67 -4.90 13.59
N GLY A 65 5.13 -3.85 14.30
CA GLY A 65 6.48 -3.32 14.18
C GLY A 65 6.76 -2.52 12.91
N ILE A 66 5.77 -2.36 12.03
CA ILE A 66 5.91 -1.60 10.79
C ILE A 66 4.98 -0.39 10.76
N GLU A 67 5.24 0.50 9.84
CA GLU A 67 4.34 1.57 9.48
C GLU A 67 3.77 1.31 8.09
N THR A 68 2.50 1.64 7.91
CA THR A 68 1.85 1.59 6.59
C THR A 68 1.40 2.98 6.19
N ILE A 69 1.58 3.31 4.92
CA ILE A 69 1.18 4.59 4.35
C ILE A 69 0.34 4.28 3.12
N THR A 70 -0.91 4.73 3.15
CA THR A 70 -1.82 4.62 2.01
C THR A 70 -2.00 6.00 1.40
N ILE A 71 -1.72 6.11 0.12
CA ILE A 71 -1.90 7.35 -0.65
C ILE A 71 -2.98 7.08 -1.69
N VAL A 72 -4.08 7.84 -1.63
CA VAL A 72 -5.16 7.73 -2.60
C VAL A 72 -5.00 8.83 -3.65
N ARG A 73 -4.87 8.46 -4.89
CA ARG A 73 -4.78 9.39 -6.01
C ARG A 73 -6.14 9.64 -6.66
N ASN A 74 -6.93 8.59 -6.79
CA ASN A 74 -8.28 8.63 -7.32
C ASN A 74 -9.16 7.66 -6.54
N GLY A 75 -10.43 7.98 -6.39
CA GLY A 75 -11.38 7.14 -5.68
C GLY A 75 -11.36 7.35 -4.17
N GLU A 76 -11.71 6.33 -3.44
CA GLU A 76 -11.87 6.35 -1.99
C GLU A 76 -11.46 5.02 -1.39
N VAL A 77 -10.87 5.06 -0.20
CA VAL A 77 -10.59 3.87 0.61
C VAL A 77 -11.19 4.07 2.00
N ARG A 78 -12.01 3.12 2.44
CA ARG A 78 -12.50 3.05 3.82
C ARG A 78 -11.57 2.19 4.64
N HIS A 79 -11.32 2.63 5.87
CA HIS A 79 -10.45 1.90 6.79
C HIS A 79 -11.08 1.77 8.17
N ARG A 80 -10.77 0.68 8.85
CA ARG A 80 -11.09 0.42 10.26
C ARG A 80 -9.97 -0.35 10.91
N ASP A 81 -9.79 -0.17 12.21
CA ASP A 81 -8.80 -0.91 12.98
C ASP A 81 -9.32 -1.42 14.32
N SER A 82 -8.54 -2.28 14.95
CA SER A 82 -8.86 -2.90 16.24
C SER A 82 -8.81 -1.95 17.43
N LEU A 83 -8.32 -0.72 17.24
CA LEU A 83 -8.29 0.32 18.28
C LEU A 83 -9.52 1.24 18.22
N GLY A 84 -10.48 0.96 17.33
CA GLY A 84 -11.70 1.73 17.17
C GLY A 84 -11.58 2.93 16.22
N HIS A 85 -10.46 3.10 15.53
CA HIS A 85 -10.34 4.12 14.50
C HIS A 85 -11.00 3.65 13.22
N HIS A 86 -11.70 4.56 12.56
CA HIS A 86 -12.31 4.30 11.26
C HIS A 86 -12.47 5.59 10.49
N GLY A 87 -12.58 5.48 9.20
CA GLY A 87 -12.77 6.64 8.33
C GLY A 87 -12.70 6.30 6.87
N SER A 88 -12.67 7.35 6.07
CA SER A 88 -12.57 7.26 4.63
C SER A 88 -11.55 8.29 4.15
N ILE A 89 -10.69 7.88 3.24
CA ILE A 89 -9.74 8.77 2.58
C ILE A 89 -10.03 8.79 1.09
N GLY A 90 -10.03 9.99 0.51
CA GLY A 90 -10.29 10.22 -0.90
C GLY A 90 -9.05 10.73 -1.64
N ALA A 91 -9.25 11.15 -2.90
CA ALA A 91 -8.17 11.62 -3.76
C ALA A 91 -7.36 12.75 -3.11
N GLY A 92 -6.05 12.58 -3.05
CA GLY A 92 -5.11 13.51 -2.41
C GLY A 92 -4.89 13.27 -0.92
N ASP A 93 -5.62 12.35 -0.31
CA ASP A 93 -5.48 12.03 1.12
C ASP A 93 -4.42 10.95 1.35
N ILE A 94 -3.88 10.97 2.56
CA ILE A 94 -2.90 10.00 3.05
C ILE A 94 -3.34 9.48 4.40
N GLN A 95 -3.27 8.16 4.59
CA GLN A 95 -3.38 7.54 5.90
C GLN A 95 -2.01 6.98 6.31
N TRP A 96 -1.54 7.38 7.47
CA TRP A 96 -0.33 6.85 8.07
C TRP A 96 -0.67 6.11 9.35
N MET A 97 -0.36 4.82 9.40
CA MET A 97 -0.65 3.97 10.54
C MET A 97 0.63 3.39 11.13
N THR A 98 0.84 3.60 12.42
CA THR A 98 1.91 2.98 13.20
C THR A 98 1.35 1.75 13.90
N SER A 99 1.89 0.57 13.57
CA SER A 99 1.36 -0.70 14.07
C SER A 99 1.77 -1.01 15.50
N GLY A 100 2.95 -0.54 15.92
CA GLY A 100 3.47 -0.77 17.28
C GLY A 100 3.55 -2.26 17.61
N SER A 101 3.03 -2.65 18.77
CA SER A 101 3.03 -4.04 19.26
C SER A 101 1.99 -4.93 18.56
N GLY A 102 1.13 -4.36 17.77
CA GLY A 102 0.17 -5.09 16.94
C GLY A 102 -1.14 -4.35 16.76
N ILE A 103 -1.65 -4.43 15.55
CA ILE A 103 -2.95 -3.88 15.18
C ILE A 103 -3.58 -4.77 14.10
N LEU A 104 -4.89 -4.92 14.17
CA LEU A 104 -5.69 -5.48 13.08
C LEU A 104 -6.35 -4.34 12.34
N HIS A 105 -6.29 -4.34 11.02
CA HIS A 105 -7.00 -3.35 10.23
C HIS A 105 -7.58 -3.93 8.96
N GLU A 106 -8.54 -3.22 8.38
CA GLU A 106 -9.06 -3.47 7.04
C GLU A 106 -9.02 -2.20 6.20
N GLU A 107 -8.86 -2.38 4.91
CA GLU A 107 -8.91 -1.32 3.91
C GLU A 107 -9.80 -1.79 2.77
N MET A 108 -10.85 -1.01 2.49
CA MET A 108 -11.86 -1.34 1.48
C MET A 108 -11.95 -0.21 0.45
N PRO A 109 -11.38 -0.42 -0.73
CA PRO A 109 -11.42 0.55 -1.83
C PRO A 109 -12.80 0.71 -2.45
#